data_fa7b20e5bf9f76a078bf85585f4428ad
#
_entry.id   fa7b20e5bf9f76a078bf85585f4428ad
#
_cell.length_a   1.000
_cell.length_b   1.000
_cell.length_c   1.000
_cell.angle_alpha   90.00
_cell.angle_beta   90.00
_cell.angle_gamma   90.00
#
_symmetry.space_group_name_H-M   'P 1'
#
loop_
_entity.id
_entity.type
_entity.pdbx_description
1 polymer ?
#
loop_
_entity_poly.entity_id
_entity_poly.type
_entity_poly.pdbx_seq_one_letter_code
_entity_poly.pdbx_strand_id
1 'polypeptide(L)'
;MENKEYFKRVSELFERVEEKLEQYEDEIDFDPTPDKLMVSFEKNDKKIVINTQRAIKEIWLAGNSRGWHFQFQPDKEIWFANAEQEEFYQCFADLLSDNLGQEVSFN
;
A
#
# COMPACT_ATOMS: atom_id res chain seq x y z
N MET A 1 0.66 -19.64 4.83
CA MET A 1 1.95 -18.93 4.54
C MET A 1 2.81 -18.93 5.80
N GLU A 2 4.07 -19.27 5.65
CA GLU A 2 5.01 -19.21 6.76
C GLU A 2 5.48 -17.79 7.02
N ASN A 3 5.96 -17.52 8.23
CA ASN A 3 6.43 -16.19 8.62
C ASN A 3 7.51 -15.65 7.68
N LYS A 4 8.46 -16.49 7.32
CA LYS A 4 9.57 -16.10 6.44
C LYS A 4 9.07 -15.64 5.08
N GLU A 5 8.12 -16.37 4.50
CA GLU A 5 7.51 -16.02 3.23
C GLU A 5 6.70 -14.72 3.35
N TYR A 6 5.94 -14.58 4.43
CA TYR A 6 5.17 -13.37 4.67
C TYR A 6 6.07 -12.13 4.73
N PHE A 7 7.16 -12.18 5.52
CA PHE A 7 8.07 -11.05 5.65
C PHE A 7 8.76 -10.71 4.33
N LYS A 8 9.10 -11.71 3.54
CA LYS A 8 9.68 -11.49 2.22
C LYS A 8 8.71 -10.74 1.32
N ARG A 9 7.45 -11.18 1.28
CA ARG A 9 6.45 -10.55 0.43
C ARG A 9 6.08 -9.14 0.89
N VAL A 10 6.05 -8.92 2.20
CA VAL A 10 5.83 -7.58 2.76
C VAL A 10 6.97 -6.65 2.38
N SER A 11 8.22 -7.11 2.51
CA SER A 11 9.39 -6.30 2.15
C SER A 11 9.37 -5.91 0.68
N GLU A 12 9.02 -6.84 -0.19
CA GLU A 12 8.90 -6.57 -1.63
C GLU A 12 7.84 -5.49 -1.91
N LEU A 13 6.71 -5.57 -1.22
CA LEU A 13 5.64 -4.60 -1.39
C LEU A 13 6.07 -3.21 -0.93
N PHE A 14 6.63 -3.10 0.28
CA PHE A 14 7.08 -1.81 0.81
C PHE A 14 8.16 -1.18 -0.07
N GLU A 15 9.12 -1.96 -0.52
CA GLU A 15 10.17 -1.47 -1.40
C GLU A 15 9.59 -0.91 -2.70
N ARG A 16 8.66 -1.61 -3.31
CA ARG A 16 8.03 -1.16 -4.55
C ARG A 16 7.18 0.10 -4.35
N VAL A 17 6.46 0.16 -3.22
CA VAL A 17 5.68 1.35 -2.87
C VAL A 17 6.60 2.55 -2.66
N GLU A 18 7.67 2.38 -1.90
CA GLU A 18 8.59 3.49 -1.64
C GLU A 18 9.25 4.01 -2.92
N GLU A 19 9.63 3.12 -3.83
CA GLU A 19 10.17 3.52 -5.14
C GLU A 19 9.17 4.38 -5.91
N LYS A 20 7.89 4.01 -5.87
CA LYS A 20 6.85 4.80 -6.53
C LYS A 20 6.67 6.16 -5.87
N LEU A 21 6.66 6.21 -4.54
CA LEU A 21 6.47 7.45 -3.80
C LEU A 21 7.62 8.44 -4.02
N GLU A 22 8.84 7.95 -4.21
CA GLU A 22 9.99 8.80 -4.48
C GLU A 22 9.83 9.65 -5.74
N GLN A 23 8.99 9.20 -6.68
CA GLN A 23 8.71 9.95 -7.90
C GLN A 23 7.87 11.21 -7.65
N TYR A 24 7.30 11.34 -6.46
CA TYR A 24 6.38 12.43 -6.10
C TYR A 24 6.84 13.20 -4.87
N GLU A 25 8.14 13.23 -4.60
CA GLU A 25 8.72 13.87 -3.41
C GLU A 25 8.33 15.33 -3.22
N ASP A 26 8.07 16.04 -4.31
CA ASP A 26 7.69 17.46 -4.24
C ASP A 26 6.25 17.66 -3.77
N GLU A 27 5.43 16.60 -3.76
CA GLU A 27 4.00 16.69 -3.49
C GLU A 27 3.57 15.90 -2.27
N ILE A 28 4.42 14.98 -1.80
CA ILE A 28 4.09 14.11 -0.67
C ILE A 28 5.29 13.97 0.26
N ASP A 29 4.98 13.60 1.52
CA ASP A 29 5.96 13.07 2.45
C ASP A 29 5.56 11.64 2.77
N PHE A 30 6.54 10.76 3.01
CA PHE A 30 6.22 9.45 3.52
C PHE A 30 7.19 9.05 4.61
N ASP A 31 6.67 8.32 5.59
CA ASP A 31 7.40 7.93 6.79
C ASP A 31 7.31 6.42 6.97
N PRO A 32 8.36 5.67 6.57
CA PRO A 32 8.36 4.22 6.70
C PRO A 32 8.89 3.79 8.06
N THR A 33 8.25 2.77 8.63
CA THR A 33 8.77 2.03 9.77
C THR A 33 8.71 0.55 9.39
N PRO A 34 9.26 -0.38 10.20
CA PRO A 34 9.22 -1.79 9.84
C PRO A 34 7.81 -2.37 9.63
N ASP A 35 6.81 -1.83 10.33
CA ASP A 35 5.45 -2.38 10.30
C ASP A 35 4.42 -1.44 9.67
N LYS A 36 4.83 -0.24 9.25
CA LYS A 36 3.89 0.78 8.84
C LYS A 36 4.54 1.77 7.88
N LEU A 37 3.76 2.25 6.92
CA LEU A 37 4.17 3.34 6.06
C LEU A 37 3.04 4.34 5.97
N MET A 38 3.31 5.59 6.29
CA MET A 38 2.32 6.67 6.24
C MET A 38 2.69 7.64 5.13
N VAL A 39 1.73 7.94 4.25
CA VAL A 39 1.88 8.93 3.17
C VAL A 39 1.04 10.14 3.52
N SER A 40 1.64 11.33 3.46
CA SER A 40 0.95 12.60 3.72
C SER A 40 1.02 13.45 2.46
N PHE A 41 -0.08 14.10 2.12
CA PHE A 41 -0.17 14.95 0.94
C PHE A 41 -0.12 16.42 1.36
N GLU A 42 0.79 17.19 0.78
CA GLU A 42 0.90 18.62 1.08
C GLU A 42 -0.36 19.40 0.72
N LYS A 43 -1.03 18.94 -0.32
CA LYS A 43 -2.13 19.66 -0.95
C LYS A 43 -3.43 19.67 -0.13
N ASN A 44 -3.69 18.65 0.69
CA ASN A 44 -5.01 18.49 1.30
C ASN A 44 -5.01 17.89 2.70
N ASP A 45 -3.86 17.72 3.33
CA ASP A 45 -3.70 17.13 4.67
C ASP A 45 -4.25 15.70 4.82
N LYS A 46 -4.58 15.05 3.72
CA LYS A 46 -5.03 13.65 3.77
C LYS A 46 -3.86 12.72 3.92
N LYS A 47 -4.15 11.51 4.39
CA LYS A 47 -3.13 10.50 4.64
C LYS A 47 -3.57 9.15 4.11
N ILE A 48 -2.58 8.37 3.65
CA ILE A 48 -2.75 6.97 3.33
C ILE A 48 -1.84 6.20 4.28
N VAL A 49 -2.35 5.13 4.85
CA VAL A 49 -1.58 4.32 5.81
C VAL A 49 -1.59 2.87 5.36
N ILE A 50 -0.40 2.27 5.31
CA ILE A 50 -0.22 0.83 5.09
C ILE A 50 0.30 0.24 6.39
N ASN A 51 -0.38 -0.78 6.91
CA ASN A 51 0.02 -1.50 8.12
C ASN A 51 0.19 -2.97 7.85
N THR A 52 1.20 -3.58 8.46
CA THR A 52 1.30 -5.03 8.49
C THR A 52 0.45 -5.59 9.63
N GLN A 53 -0.16 -6.75 9.39
CA GLN A 53 -0.91 -7.48 10.41
C GLN A 53 -0.32 -8.89 10.47
N ARG A 54 0.80 -9.02 11.17
CA ARG A 54 1.62 -10.25 11.17
C ARG A 54 0.89 -11.47 11.69
N ALA A 55 0.09 -11.31 12.74
CA ALA A 55 -0.61 -12.43 13.37
C ALA A 55 -1.53 -13.17 12.39
N ILE A 56 -2.12 -12.45 11.45
CA ILE A 56 -3.06 -13.01 10.47
C ILE A 56 -2.54 -12.96 9.04
N LYS A 57 -1.27 -12.59 8.87
CA LYS A 57 -0.58 -12.58 7.56
C LYS A 57 -1.27 -11.69 6.53
N GLU A 58 -1.71 -10.51 6.99
CA GLU A 58 -2.38 -9.55 6.12
C GLU A 58 -1.60 -8.24 6.01
N ILE A 59 -1.95 -7.45 5.01
CA ILE A 59 -1.58 -6.05 4.90
C ILE A 59 -2.88 -5.25 4.88
N TRP A 60 -2.95 -4.21 5.70
CA TRP A 60 -4.10 -3.33 5.76
C TRP A 60 -3.75 -1.97 5.17
N LEU A 61 -4.69 -1.42 4.40
CA LEU A 61 -4.54 -0.13 3.74
C LEU A 61 -5.72 0.74 4.14
N ALA A 62 -5.45 2.00 4.46
CA ALA A 62 -6.49 2.99 4.79
C ALA A 62 -6.23 4.28 4.03
N GLY A 63 -7.29 4.85 3.46
CA GLY A 63 -7.23 6.12 2.75
C GLY A 63 -8.62 6.50 2.24
N ASN A 64 -8.87 7.80 2.06
CA ASN A 64 -10.15 8.33 1.58
C ASN A 64 -11.35 7.82 2.39
N SER A 65 -11.17 7.69 3.71
CA SER A 65 -12.20 7.21 4.66
C SER A 65 -12.62 5.76 4.40
N ARG A 66 -11.77 4.98 3.74
CA ARG A 66 -11.99 3.56 3.46
C ARG A 66 -10.82 2.74 3.99
N GLY A 67 -11.06 1.44 4.15
CA GLY A 67 -10.02 0.50 4.56
C GLY A 67 -10.12 -0.80 3.79
N TRP A 68 -8.98 -1.44 3.58
CA TRP A 68 -8.89 -2.72 2.87
C TRP A 68 -7.97 -3.66 3.64
N HIS A 69 -8.32 -4.95 3.65
CA HIS A 69 -7.51 -6.02 4.23
C HIS A 69 -7.08 -6.96 3.10
N PHE A 70 -5.78 -7.04 2.86
CA PHE A 70 -5.23 -7.82 1.75
C PHE A 70 -4.58 -9.10 2.26
N GLN A 71 -4.87 -10.20 1.57
CA GLN A 71 -4.23 -11.49 1.79
C GLN A 71 -3.37 -11.81 0.57
N PHE A 72 -2.25 -12.50 0.78
CA PHE A 72 -1.39 -12.89 -0.32
C PHE A 72 -1.93 -14.13 -1.00
N GLN A 73 -2.06 -14.09 -2.33
CA GLN A 73 -2.47 -15.23 -3.14
C GLN A 73 -1.22 -15.81 -3.82
N PRO A 74 -0.70 -16.94 -3.34
CA PRO A 74 0.58 -17.47 -3.85
C PRO A 74 0.56 -17.88 -5.32
N ASP A 75 -0.58 -18.36 -5.80
CA ASP A 75 -0.72 -18.81 -7.19
C ASP A 75 -0.60 -17.68 -8.19
N LYS A 76 -1.03 -16.48 -7.81
CA LYS A 76 -0.95 -15.28 -8.66
C LYS A 76 0.12 -14.31 -8.21
N GLU A 77 0.72 -14.57 -7.05
CA GLU A 77 1.73 -13.71 -6.42
C GLU A 77 1.25 -12.26 -6.26
N ILE A 78 0.00 -12.09 -5.81
CA ILE A 78 -0.58 -10.76 -5.57
C ILE A 78 -1.17 -10.67 -4.17
N TRP A 79 -1.25 -9.44 -3.67
CA TRP A 79 -1.98 -9.11 -2.45
C TRP A 79 -3.39 -8.71 -2.85
N PHE A 80 -4.38 -9.46 -2.40
CA PHE A 80 -5.77 -9.30 -2.85
C PHE A 80 -6.73 -9.14 -1.69
N ALA A 81 -7.63 -8.15 -1.78
CA ALA A 81 -8.68 -7.91 -0.78
C ALA A 81 -9.94 -8.63 -1.23
N ASN A 82 -10.23 -9.76 -0.61
CA ASN A 82 -11.35 -10.62 -1.01
C ASN A 82 -12.71 -9.94 -0.85
N ALA A 83 -12.88 -9.13 0.19
CA ALA A 83 -14.15 -8.45 0.43
C ALA A 83 -14.48 -7.43 -0.67
N GLU A 84 -13.48 -6.67 -1.11
CA GLU A 84 -13.65 -5.62 -2.11
C GLU A 84 -13.34 -6.08 -3.53
N GLN A 85 -12.74 -7.26 -3.68
CA GLN A 85 -12.30 -7.78 -4.98
C GLN A 85 -11.31 -6.83 -5.67
N GLU A 86 -10.32 -6.35 -4.91
CA GLU A 86 -9.30 -5.41 -5.40
C GLU A 86 -7.90 -5.91 -5.10
N GLU A 87 -6.98 -5.64 -6.04
CA GLU A 87 -5.56 -5.95 -5.89
C GLU A 87 -4.84 -4.72 -5.31
N PHE A 88 -3.80 -4.95 -4.50
CA PHE A 88 -3.15 -3.89 -3.73
C PHE A 88 -2.60 -2.73 -4.57
N TYR A 89 -1.77 -3.03 -5.57
CA TYR A 89 -1.12 -1.94 -6.33
C TYR A 89 -2.12 -1.10 -7.10
N GLN A 90 -3.15 -1.72 -7.64
CA GLN A 90 -4.21 -0.96 -8.32
C GLN A 90 -4.96 -0.07 -7.34
N CYS A 91 -5.30 -0.62 -6.17
CA CYS A 91 -6.00 0.13 -5.13
C CYS A 91 -5.16 1.30 -4.63
N PHE A 92 -3.87 1.05 -4.34
CA PHE A 92 -2.97 2.08 -3.86
C PHE A 92 -2.74 3.17 -4.92
N ALA A 93 -2.58 2.77 -6.18
CA ALA A 93 -2.43 3.71 -7.29
C ALA A 93 -3.66 4.60 -7.43
N ASP A 94 -4.84 4.04 -7.27
CA ASP A 94 -6.09 4.81 -7.32
C ASP A 94 -6.15 5.84 -6.20
N LEU A 95 -5.74 5.48 -4.98
CA LEU A 95 -5.68 6.41 -3.86
C LEU A 95 -4.67 7.54 -4.13
N LEU A 96 -3.50 7.22 -4.67
CA LEU A 96 -2.52 8.23 -5.02
C LEU A 96 -3.06 9.15 -6.11
N SER A 97 -3.67 8.58 -7.13
CA SER A 97 -4.23 9.36 -8.25
C SER A 97 -5.26 10.36 -7.77
N ASP A 98 -6.18 9.91 -6.91
CA ASP A 98 -7.23 10.77 -6.36
C ASP A 98 -6.65 11.93 -5.56
N ASN A 99 -5.64 11.67 -4.75
CA ASN A 99 -5.08 12.68 -3.86
C ASN A 99 -4.08 13.61 -4.53
N LEU A 100 -3.43 13.15 -5.59
CA LEU A 100 -2.47 13.96 -6.36
C LEU A 100 -3.13 14.72 -7.51
N GLY A 101 -4.31 14.31 -7.92
CA GLY A 101 -4.99 14.91 -9.06
C GLY A 101 -4.31 14.59 -10.39
N GLN A 102 -3.61 13.47 -10.46
CA GLN A 102 -2.96 12.99 -11.68
C GLN A 102 -2.95 11.48 -11.71
N GLU A 103 -2.84 10.90 -12.88
CA GLU A 103 -2.83 9.44 -13.00
C GLU A 103 -1.52 8.85 -12.51
N VAL A 104 -1.62 7.85 -11.62
CA VAL A 104 -0.49 7.10 -11.08
C VAL A 104 -0.70 5.63 -11.39
N SER A 105 0.35 4.95 -11.83
CA SER A 105 0.29 3.54 -12.17
C SER A 105 1.58 2.84 -11.74
N PHE A 106 1.49 1.56 -11.37
CA PHE A 106 2.63 0.71 -11.08
C PHE A 106 3.10 -0.08 -12.32
N ASN A 107 2.47 0.11 -13.43
CA ASN A 107 2.86 -0.55 -14.68
C ASN A 107 3.99 0.18 -15.41
#